data_01004852b80b8b66008b28f1644c0fc5
#
_entry.id   01004852b80b8b66008b28f1644c0fc5
#
_cell.length_a   1.000
_cell.length_b   1.000
_cell.length_c   1.000
_cell.angle_alpha   90.00
_cell.angle_beta   90.00
_cell.angle_gamma   90.00
#
_symmetry.space_group_name_H-M   'P 1'
#
loop_
_entity.id
_entity.type
_entity.pdbx_description
1 polymer ?
#
loop_
_entity_poly.entity_id
_entity_poly.type
_entity_poly.pdbx_seq_one_letter_code
_entity_poly.pdbx_strand_id
1 'polypeptide(L)' 'MQLLLRDPEYTDRLAAFLRSVGQRPLVREPGQIEVDAPDEELDAYLRVWIVLHPEAHVELQA' A
#
# COMPACT_ATOMS: atom_id res chain seq x y z
N MET A 1 1.24 4.18 9.89
CA MET A 1 0.21 4.36 8.85
C MET A 1 -0.27 3.01 8.37
N GLN A 2 -1.55 2.83 8.31
CA GLN A 2 -2.15 1.57 7.90
C GLN A 2 -2.79 1.70 6.53
N LEU A 3 -2.53 0.73 5.67
CA LEU A 3 -3.12 0.67 4.34
C LEU A 3 -4.14 -0.46 4.31
N LEU A 4 -5.34 -0.16 3.87
CA LEU A 4 -6.39 -1.16 3.72
C LEU A 4 -6.68 -1.37 2.25
N LEU A 5 -6.61 -2.63 1.82
CA LEU A 5 -6.91 -3.04 0.46
C LEU A 5 -8.28 -3.69 0.42
N ARG A 6 -9.11 -3.24 -0.50
CA ARG A 6 -10.43 -3.82 -0.70
C ARG A 6 -10.33 -5.26 -1.21
N ASP A 7 -9.34 -5.51 -2.08
CA ASP A 7 -9.09 -6.85 -2.62
C ASP A 7 -7.78 -7.39 -2.03
N PRO A 8 -7.86 -8.41 -1.17
CA PRO A 8 -6.65 -8.96 -0.53
C PRO A 8 -5.66 -9.59 -1.49
N GLU A 9 -6.05 -9.91 -2.72
CA GLU A 9 -5.13 -10.46 -3.72
C GLU A 9 -4.01 -9.49 -4.08
N TYR A 10 -4.22 -8.19 -3.89
CA TYR A 10 -3.23 -7.18 -4.19
C TYR A 10 -2.26 -6.91 -3.04
N THR A 11 -2.43 -7.57 -1.90
CA THR A 11 -1.60 -7.33 -0.71
C THR A 11 -0.12 -7.53 -1.00
N ASP A 12 0.25 -8.66 -1.57
CA ASP A 12 1.65 -8.98 -1.86
C ASP A 12 2.23 -8.07 -2.94
N ARG A 13 1.42 -7.70 -3.92
CA ARG A 13 1.84 -6.80 -5.00
C ARG A 13 2.15 -5.42 -4.47
N LEU A 14 1.26 -4.90 -3.62
CA LEU A 14 1.48 -3.59 -3.01
C LEU A 14 2.70 -3.61 -2.09
N ALA A 15 2.86 -4.65 -1.29
CA ALA A 15 4.03 -4.79 -0.43
C ALA A 15 5.32 -4.83 -1.24
N ALA A 16 5.34 -5.57 -2.35
CA ALA A 16 6.51 -5.62 -3.22
C ALA A 16 6.81 -4.26 -3.84
N PHE A 17 5.79 -3.53 -4.27
CA PHE A 17 5.94 -2.18 -4.80
C PHE A 17 6.55 -1.24 -3.76
N LEU A 18 6.03 -1.27 -2.53
CA LEU A 18 6.54 -0.41 -1.47
C LEU A 18 8.00 -0.72 -1.14
N ARG A 19 8.38 -1.99 -1.15
CA ARG A 19 9.78 -2.38 -0.97
C ARG A 19 10.66 -1.84 -2.09
N SER A 20 10.15 -1.82 -3.31
CA SER A 20 10.90 -1.34 -4.48
C SER A 20 11.19 0.16 -4.41
N VAL A 21 10.40 0.92 -3.67
CA VAL A 21 10.61 2.36 -3.48
C VAL A 21 11.26 2.68 -2.13
N GLY A 22 11.82 1.67 -1.46
CA GLY A 22 12.58 1.87 -0.23
C GLY A 22 11.76 1.86 1.06
N GLN A 23 10.49 1.51 1.00
CA GLN A 23 9.64 1.41 2.18
C GLN A 23 9.77 0.02 2.82
N ARG A 24 9.30 -0.09 4.05
CA ARG A 24 9.32 -1.35 4.81
C ARG A 24 7.90 -1.72 5.21
N PRO A 25 7.12 -2.30 4.29
CA PRO A 25 5.76 -2.71 4.61
C PRO A 25 5.73 -3.93 5.50
N LEU A 26 4.80 -3.93 6.45
CA LEU A 26 4.53 -5.08 7.30
C LEU A 26 3.11 -5.54 7.02
N VAL A 27 2.97 -6.72 6.44
CA VAL A 27 1.66 -7.31 6.18
C VAL A 27 1.12 -7.90 7.47
N ARG A 28 0.06 -7.30 8.01
CA ARG A 28 -0.57 -7.78 9.25
C ARG A 28 -1.57 -8.89 8.96
N GLU A 29 -2.41 -8.66 7.96
CA GLU A 29 -3.43 -9.59 7.51
C GLU A 29 -3.61 -9.41 6.00
N PRO A 30 -4.21 -10.37 5.30
CA PRO A 30 -4.55 -10.15 3.89
C PRO A 30 -5.41 -8.89 3.74
N GLY A 31 -4.94 -7.97 2.90
CA GLY A 31 -5.60 -6.69 2.72
C GLY A 31 -5.21 -5.61 3.71
N GLN A 32 -4.27 -5.90 4.64
CA GLN A 32 -3.87 -4.94 5.67
C GLN A 32 -2.35 -4.83 5.76
N ILE A 33 -1.83 -3.65 5.43
CA ILE A 33 -0.39 -3.40 5.43
C ILE A 33 -0.09 -2.20 6.32
N GLU A 34 0.90 -2.33 7.20
CA GLU A 34 1.39 -1.24 8.01
C GLU A 34 2.72 -0.74 7.48
N VAL A 35 2.84 0.58 7.32
CA VAL A 35 4.05 1.22 6.81
C VAL A 35 4.40 2.39 7.71
N ASP A 36 5.65 2.45 8.15
CA ASP A 36 6.16 3.55 8.95
C ASP A 36 6.76 4.61 8.02
N ALA A 37 5.89 5.46 7.50
CA ALA A 37 6.28 6.53 6.59
C ALA A 37 5.29 7.69 6.71
N PRO A 38 5.71 8.93 6.35
CA PRO A 38 4.80 10.07 6.34
C PRO A 38 3.67 9.88 5.33
N ASP A 39 2.48 10.39 5.67
CA ASP A 39 1.29 10.29 4.83
C ASP A 39 1.51 10.83 3.42
N GLU A 40 2.20 11.97 3.31
CA GLU A 40 2.47 12.62 2.04
C GLU A 40 3.29 11.74 1.11
N GLU A 41 4.29 11.08 1.65
CA GLU A 41 5.15 10.17 0.89
C GLU A 41 4.38 8.95 0.43
N LEU A 42 3.60 8.35 1.32
CA LEU A 42 2.76 7.21 0.99
C LEU A 42 1.71 7.56 -0.06
N ASP A 43 1.08 8.72 0.08
CA ASP A 43 0.08 9.17 -0.88
C ASP A 43 0.67 9.27 -2.29
N ALA A 44 1.88 9.81 -2.41
CA ALA A 44 2.55 9.93 -3.70
C ALA A 44 2.80 8.57 -4.33
N TYR A 45 3.31 7.61 -3.57
CA TYR A 45 3.56 6.26 -4.07
C TYR A 45 2.26 5.54 -4.43
N LEU A 46 1.23 5.69 -3.62
CA LEU A 46 -0.05 5.04 -3.87
C LEU A 46 -0.74 5.57 -5.13
N ARG A 47 -0.56 6.84 -5.44
CA ARG A 47 -1.08 7.41 -6.68
C ARG A 47 -0.48 6.73 -7.91
N VAL A 48 0.82 6.47 -7.88
CA VAL A 48 1.50 5.74 -8.94
C VAL A 48 0.97 4.31 -9.02
N TRP A 49 0.86 3.66 -7.88
CA TRP A 49 0.40 2.27 -7.83
C TRP A 49 -1.03 2.11 -8.33
N ILE A 50 -1.92 3.04 -8.00
CA ILE A 50 -3.31 3.02 -8.43
C ILE A 50 -3.42 3.16 -9.95
N VAL A 51 -2.55 3.96 -10.57
CA VAL A 51 -2.51 4.10 -12.02
C VAL A 51 -2.16 2.76 -12.68
N LEU A 52 -1.25 2.01 -12.07
CA LEU A 52 -0.85 0.68 -12.56
C LEU A 52 -1.90 -0.39 -12.26
N HIS A 53 -2.69 -0.21 -11.22
CA HIS A 53 -3.70 -1.18 -10.77
C HIS A 53 -5.02 -0.46 -10.49
N PRO A 54 -5.72 0.02 -11.53
CA PRO A 54 -6.92 0.84 -11.33
C PRO A 54 -8.09 0.09 -10.68
N GLU A 55 -8.09 -1.23 -10.73
CA GLU A 55 -9.10 -2.08 -10.08
C GLU A 55 -8.86 -2.27 -8.59
N ALA A 56 -7.68 -1.94 -8.10
CA ALA A 56 -7.37 -2.08 -6.69
C ALA A 56 -7.74 -0.80 -5.94
N HIS A 57 -8.42 -0.95 -4.82
CA HIS A 57 -8.80 0.17 -3.96
C HIS A 57 -8.00 0.13 -2.67
N VAL A 58 -7.25 1.20 -2.41
CA VAL A 58 -6.41 1.31 -1.23
C VAL A 58 -6.87 2.51 -0.42
N GLU A 59 -7.07 2.32 0.88
CA GLU A 59 -7.40 3.40 1.81
C GLU A 59 -6.27 3.58 2.80
N LEU A 60 -5.94 4.84 3.09
CA LEU A 60 -4.99 5.20 4.13
C LEU A 60 -5.74 5.41 5.44
N GLN A 61 -5.27 4.76 6.50
CA GLN A 61 -5.78 4.97 7.84
C GLN A 61 -4.67 5.45 8.77
N ALA A 62 -4.95 6.53 9.43
CA ALA A 62 -4.02 7.06 10.43
C ALA A 62 -3.99 6.20 11.68
#